data_8aac9482a214575c434bcd73f386e889
#
_entry.id   8aac9482a214575c434bcd73f386e889
#
_cell.length_a   1.000
_cell.length_b   1.000
_cell.length_c   1.000
_cell.angle_alpha   90.00
_cell.angle_beta   90.00
_cell.angle_gamma   90.00
#
_symmetry.space_group_name_H-M   'P 1'
#
loop_
_entity.id
_entity.type
_entity.pdbx_description
1 polymer ?
#
loop_
_entity_poly.entity_id
_entity_poly.type
_entity_poly.pdbx_seq_one_letter_code
_entity_poly.pdbx_strand_id
1 'polypeptide(L)'
;MRKIVVAITGASGSIYAENLLKKLIAAKEQWDELSVVMTTNAREVWKTELGNESWNDFAVKFYTTTDFSAPFASGSGLYDTMIIIPCSMGTLGRIATGVSNDLITRAADV
;
A
#
# COMPACT_ATOMS: atom_id res chain seq x y z
N MET A 1 2.46 -1.16 19.66
CA MET A 1 2.24 -2.10 18.55
C MET A 1 2.53 -1.43 17.22
N ARG A 2 2.58 -2.20 16.15
CA ARG A 2 2.97 -1.66 14.83
C ARG A 2 1.83 -0.92 14.14
N LYS A 3 2.20 0.12 13.43
CA LYS A 3 1.33 0.79 12.45
C LYS A 3 1.89 0.50 11.07
N ILE A 4 1.10 -0.13 10.24
CA ILE A 4 1.54 -0.70 8.97
C ILE A 4 0.85 -0.01 7.82
N VAL A 5 1.62 0.39 6.79
CA VAL A 5 1.06 0.80 5.51
C VAL A 5 1.48 -0.19 4.43
N VAL A 6 0.51 -0.67 3.67
CA VAL A 6 0.73 -1.54 2.51
C VAL A 6 0.47 -0.72 1.26
N ALA A 7 1.46 -0.64 0.39
CA ALA A 7 1.33 0.02 -0.90
C ALA A 7 1.25 -1.03 -2.00
N ILE A 8 0.27 -0.88 -2.89
CA ILE A 8 0.04 -1.81 -4.00
C ILE A 8 0.23 -1.03 -5.29
N THR A 9 1.25 -1.38 -6.07
CA THR A 9 1.56 -0.73 -7.33
C THR A 9 1.19 -1.59 -8.53
N GLY A 10 1.29 -1.06 -9.73
CA GLY A 10 0.82 -1.68 -10.96
C GLY A 10 1.75 -2.71 -11.59
N ALA A 11 2.54 -3.41 -10.79
CA ALA A 11 3.34 -4.53 -11.26
C ALA A 11 2.53 -5.83 -11.19
N SER A 12 2.98 -6.87 -11.90
CA SER A 12 2.39 -8.19 -11.79
C SER A 12 2.56 -8.76 -10.38
N GLY A 13 1.58 -9.50 -9.88
CA GLY A 13 1.65 -10.11 -8.55
C GLY A 13 0.53 -9.70 -7.61
N SER A 14 -0.65 -9.33 -8.14
CA SER A 14 -1.80 -8.95 -7.30
C SER A 14 -2.20 -10.05 -6.32
N ILE A 15 -2.01 -11.32 -6.67
CA ILE A 15 -2.31 -12.44 -5.77
C ILE A 15 -1.48 -12.36 -4.47
N TYR A 16 -0.26 -11.87 -4.54
CA TYR A 16 0.58 -11.73 -3.36
C TYR A 16 0.08 -10.62 -2.44
N ALA A 17 -0.40 -9.51 -3.03
CA ALA A 17 -1.02 -8.44 -2.26
C ALA A 17 -2.30 -8.93 -1.58
N GLU A 18 -3.14 -9.66 -2.30
CA GLU A 18 -4.36 -10.25 -1.74
C GLU A 18 -4.05 -11.17 -0.55
N ASN A 19 -3.09 -12.07 -0.73
CA ASN A 19 -2.71 -13.00 0.34
C ASN A 19 -2.13 -12.29 1.55
N LEU A 20 -1.30 -11.26 1.34
CA LEU A 20 -0.75 -10.47 2.43
C LEU A 20 -1.86 -9.78 3.23
N LEU A 21 -2.80 -9.12 2.55
CA LEU A 21 -3.91 -8.42 3.22
C LEU A 21 -4.76 -9.40 4.01
N LYS A 22 -5.07 -10.57 3.45
CA LYS A 22 -5.83 -11.60 4.19
C LYS A 22 -5.12 -12.01 5.47
N LYS A 23 -3.81 -12.22 5.40
CA LYS A 23 -3.01 -12.64 6.56
C LYS A 23 -2.88 -11.53 7.61
N LEU A 24 -2.68 -10.28 7.16
CA LEU A 24 -2.60 -9.15 8.08
C LEU A 24 -3.92 -8.93 8.82
N ILE A 25 -5.04 -9.00 8.11
CA ILE A 25 -6.36 -8.82 8.72
C ILE A 25 -6.65 -9.96 9.71
N ALA A 26 -6.25 -11.19 9.40
CA ALA A 26 -6.40 -12.32 10.30
C ALA A 26 -5.51 -12.18 11.57
N ALA A 27 -4.43 -11.42 11.49
CA ALA A 27 -3.49 -11.21 12.59
C ALA A 27 -3.65 -9.83 13.24
N LYS A 28 -4.86 -9.28 13.26
CA LYS A 28 -5.09 -7.90 13.70
C LYS A 28 -4.69 -7.60 15.14
N GLU A 29 -4.52 -8.59 15.97
CA GLU A 29 -4.02 -8.41 17.33
C GLU A 29 -2.52 -8.08 17.38
N GLN A 30 -1.82 -8.17 16.24
CA GLN A 30 -0.37 -7.90 16.16
C GLN A 30 -0.05 -6.50 15.63
N TRP A 31 -1.05 -5.69 15.31
CA TRP A 31 -0.85 -4.33 14.85
C TRP A 31 -1.97 -3.42 15.35
N ASP A 32 -1.69 -2.11 15.43
CA ASP A 32 -2.66 -1.10 15.88
C ASP A 32 -3.42 -0.49 14.72
N GLU A 33 -2.72 -0.17 13.65
CA GLU A 33 -3.30 0.45 12.47
C GLU A 33 -2.78 -0.24 11.21
N LEU A 34 -3.67 -0.47 10.27
CA LEU A 34 -3.35 -0.98 8.93
C LEU A 34 -4.01 -0.08 7.91
N SER A 35 -3.20 0.54 7.07
CA SER A 35 -3.68 1.36 5.96
C SER A 35 -3.15 0.81 4.65
N VAL A 36 -3.90 1.02 3.58
CA VAL A 36 -3.52 0.59 2.23
C VAL A 36 -3.56 1.77 1.30
N VAL A 37 -2.53 1.94 0.49
CA VAL A 37 -2.55 2.87 -0.63
C VAL A 37 -2.39 2.07 -1.92
N MET A 38 -3.25 2.34 -2.89
CA MET A 38 -3.32 1.56 -4.12
C MET A 38 -3.34 2.50 -5.31
N THR A 39 -2.43 2.26 -6.27
CA THR A 39 -2.41 3.07 -7.49
C THR A 39 -3.57 2.71 -8.41
N THR A 40 -3.92 3.61 -9.32
CA THR A 40 -4.92 3.32 -10.35
C THR A 40 -4.50 2.12 -11.19
N ASN A 41 -3.23 2.06 -11.59
CA ASN A 41 -2.71 0.91 -12.34
C ASN A 41 -2.80 -0.39 -11.53
N ALA A 42 -2.58 -0.33 -10.22
CA ALA A 42 -2.70 -1.52 -9.38
C ALA A 42 -4.12 -2.10 -9.42
N ARG A 43 -5.13 -1.26 -9.46
CA ARG A 43 -6.52 -1.71 -9.57
C ARG A 43 -6.78 -2.41 -10.89
N GLU A 44 -6.26 -1.87 -11.99
CA GLU A 44 -6.38 -2.47 -13.31
C GLU A 44 -5.67 -3.81 -13.39
N VAL A 45 -4.45 -3.89 -12.86
CA VAL A 45 -3.68 -5.14 -12.84
C VAL A 45 -4.38 -6.20 -11.99
N TRP A 46 -4.87 -5.83 -10.81
CA TRP A 46 -5.64 -6.74 -9.95
C TRP A 46 -6.84 -7.31 -10.69
N LYS A 47 -7.62 -6.43 -11.31
CA LYS A 47 -8.82 -6.83 -12.05
C LYS A 47 -8.47 -7.77 -13.21
N THR A 48 -7.38 -7.49 -13.92
CA THR A 48 -6.92 -8.33 -15.03
C THR A 48 -6.40 -9.68 -14.53
N GLU A 49 -5.60 -9.70 -13.49
CA GLU A 49 -4.97 -10.93 -13.01
C GLU A 49 -5.91 -11.81 -12.20
N LEU A 50 -6.75 -11.23 -11.35
CA LEU A 50 -7.64 -11.98 -10.46
C LEU A 50 -9.08 -12.07 -10.97
N GLY A 51 -9.43 -11.29 -12.00
CA GLY A 51 -10.75 -11.30 -12.59
C GLY A 51 -11.85 -10.69 -11.73
N ASN A 52 -11.50 -9.91 -10.72
CA ASN A 52 -12.44 -9.30 -9.78
C ASN A 52 -11.88 -8.01 -9.19
N GLU A 53 -12.69 -7.34 -8.36
CA GLU A 53 -12.31 -6.13 -7.63
C GLU A 53 -12.34 -6.40 -6.12
N SER A 54 -11.83 -7.56 -5.71
CA SER A 54 -11.92 -8.03 -4.32
C SER A 54 -11.15 -7.17 -3.33
N TRP A 55 -10.27 -6.24 -3.77
CA TRP A 55 -9.67 -5.27 -2.86
C TRP A 55 -10.73 -4.47 -2.10
N ASN A 56 -11.91 -4.26 -2.70
CA ASN A 56 -13.01 -3.53 -2.06
C ASN A 56 -13.63 -4.28 -0.89
N ASP A 57 -13.38 -5.57 -0.77
CA ASP A 57 -14.01 -6.42 0.26
C ASP A 57 -13.24 -6.42 1.57
N PHE A 58 -12.01 -5.88 1.58
CA PHE A 58 -11.21 -5.87 2.80
C PHE A 58 -11.66 -4.75 3.76
N ALA A 59 -11.73 -5.08 5.04
CA ALA A 59 -12.15 -4.16 6.09
C ALA A 59 -10.99 -3.27 6.54
N VAL A 60 -10.38 -2.56 5.59
CA VAL A 60 -9.29 -1.60 5.83
C VAL A 60 -9.53 -0.36 4.99
N LYS A 61 -8.93 0.75 5.39
CA LYS A 61 -9.05 1.98 4.64
C LYS A 61 -8.06 2.01 3.48
N PHE A 62 -8.56 2.27 2.28
CA PHE A 62 -7.77 2.42 1.06
C PHE A 62 -7.62 3.91 0.73
N TYR A 63 -6.40 4.32 0.44
CA TYR A 63 -6.07 5.70 0.06
C TYR A 63 -5.65 5.75 -1.40
N THR A 64 -5.90 6.88 -2.04
CA THR A 64 -5.37 7.16 -3.38
C THR A 64 -3.97 7.77 -3.26
N THR A 65 -3.22 7.76 -4.36
CA THR A 65 -1.83 8.27 -4.36
C THR A 65 -1.74 9.79 -4.22
N THR A 66 -2.86 10.49 -4.28
CA THR A 66 -2.92 11.96 -4.12
C THR A 66 -3.45 12.40 -2.77
N ASP A 67 -3.79 11.47 -1.88
CA ASP A 67 -4.33 11.81 -0.57
C ASP A 67 -3.21 12.09 0.45
N PHE A 68 -2.63 13.28 0.38
CA PHE A 68 -1.55 13.69 1.28
C PHE A 68 -2.02 14.00 2.71
N SER A 69 -3.31 13.90 2.98
CA SER A 69 -3.84 13.99 4.34
C SER A 69 -3.81 12.65 5.08
N ALA A 70 -3.41 11.58 4.41
CA ALA A 70 -3.30 10.26 5.03
C ALA A 70 -2.34 10.28 6.23
N PRO A 71 -2.62 9.48 7.28
CA PRO A 71 -1.83 9.52 8.51
C PRO A 71 -0.36 9.13 8.33
N PHE A 72 -0.05 8.36 7.28
CA PHE A 72 1.33 7.94 6.99
C PHE A 72 2.06 8.86 6.02
N ALA A 73 1.44 9.97 5.61
CA ALA A 73 2.09 10.96 4.74
C ALA A 73 3.10 11.83 5.49
N SER A 74 3.10 11.77 6.81
CA SER A 74 3.98 12.55 7.68
C SER A 74 4.57 11.67 8.77
N GLY A 75 5.79 11.98 9.20
CA GLY A 75 6.43 11.28 10.29
C GLY A 75 5.67 11.37 11.61
N SER A 76 4.82 12.38 11.79
CA SER A 76 4.00 12.54 13.00
C SER A 76 2.93 11.45 13.14
N GLY A 77 2.60 10.73 12.07
CA GLY A 77 1.67 9.61 12.11
C GLY A 77 2.23 8.37 12.80
N LEU A 78 3.52 8.31 13.02
CA LEU A 78 4.23 7.25 13.73
C LEU A 78 4.04 5.86 13.09
N TYR A 79 3.88 5.79 11.79
CA TYR A 79 3.91 4.53 11.07
C TYR A 79 5.34 3.99 11.05
N ASP A 80 5.51 2.74 11.39
CA ASP A 80 6.83 2.13 11.56
C ASP A 80 7.13 1.01 10.55
N THR A 81 6.16 0.63 9.75
CA THR A 81 6.32 -0.48 8.80
C THR A 81 5.65 -0.14 7.49
N MET A 82 6.39 -0.28 6.40
CA MET A 82 5.84 -0.11 5.05
C MET A 82 6.19 -1.32 4.20
N ILE A 83 5.18 -1.87 3.52
CA ILE A 83 5.35 -2.99 2.61
C ILE A 83 4.83 -2.55 1.25
N ILE A 84 5.63 -2.70 0.21
CA ILE A 84 5.22 -2.38 -1.17
C ILE A 84 5.13 -3.69 -1.93
N ILE A 85 3.93 -4.09 -2.29
CA ILE A 85 3.68 -5.39 -2.90
C ILE A 85 2.48 -5.35 -3.87
N PRO A 86 2.66 -5.68 -5.13
CA PRO A 86 3.93 -5.73 -5.83
C PRO A 86 4.52 -4.32 -5.98
N CYS A 87 5.82 -4.24 -6.20
CA CYS A 87 6.50 -2.95 -6.38
C CYS A 87 6.96 -2.81 -7.83
N SER A 88 6.47 -1.79 -8.54
CA SER A 88 6.95 -1.49 -9.89
C SER A 88 8.37 -0.96 -9.85
N MET A 89 9.11 -1.16 -10.94
CA MET A 89 10.47 -0.62 -11.06
C MET A 89 10.50 0.90 -10.95
N GLY A 90 9.47 1.57 -11.50
CA GLY A 90 9.35 3.03 -11.40
C GLY A 90 9.20 3.49 -9.96
N THR A 91 8.38 2.80 -9.16
CA THR A 91 8.23 3.11 -7.73
C THR A 91 9.55 2.91 -6.99
N LEU A 92 10.20 1.78 -7.20
CA LEU A 92 11.49 1.50 -6.58
C LEU A 92 12.54 2.55 -6.96
N GLY A 93 12.61 2.90 -8.23
CA GLY A 93 13.55 3.91 -8.73
C GLY A 93 13.33 5.27 -8.10
N ARG A 94 12.08 5.71 -7.98
CA ARG A 94 11.79 7.00 -7.34
C ARG A 94 12.14 7.00 -5.86
N ILE A 95 11.82 5.94 -5.15
CA ILE A 95 12.19 5.80 -3.73
C ILE A 95 13.71 5.83 -3.58
N ALA A 96 14.42 5.06 -4.39
CA ALA A 96 15.88 4.96 -4.31
C ALA A 96 16.59 6.28 -4.59
N THR A 97 15.99 7.15 -5.43
CA THR A 97 16.58 8.43 -5.80
C THR A 97 15.99 9.62 -5.03
N GLY A 98 15.15 9.38 -4.05
CA GLY A 98 14.61 10.42 -3.18
C GLY A 98 13.48 11.24 -3.77
N VAL A 99 12.84 10.77 -4.85
CA VAL A 99 11.68 11.44 -5.42
C VAL A 99 10.45 11.13 -4.58
N SER A 100 9.76 12.16 -4.08
CA SER A 100 8.58 11.98 -3.22
C SER A 100 7.40 12.79 -3.76
N ASN A 101 6.93 12.43 -4.94
CA ASN A 101 5.92 13.17 -5.68
C ASN A 101 4.50 12.58 -5.61
N ASP A 102 4.32 11.49 -4.91
CA ASP A 102 3.00 10.92 -4.63
C ASP A 102 2.96 10.37 -3.20
N LEU A 103 1.80 9.85 -2.80
CA LEU A 103 1.61 9.36 -1.42
C LEU A 103 2.53 8.18 -1.10
N ILE A 104 2.75 7.27 -2.06
CA ILE A 104 3.59 6.08 -1.83
C ILE A 104 5.04 6.50 -1.60
N THR A 105 5.59 7.31 -2.49
CA THR A 105 6.98 7.77 -2.36
C THR A 105 7.15 8.70 -1.16
N ARG A 106 6.13 9.50 -0.81
CA ARG A 106 6.11 10.32 0.38
C ARG A 106 6.17 9.45 1.65
N ALA A 107 5.35 8.40 1.71
CA ALA A 107 5.34 7.49 2.86
C ALA A 107 6.68 6.79 3.03
N ALA A 108 7.32 6.39 1.92
CA ALA A 108 8.64 5.76 1.97
C ALA A 108 9.73 6.73 2.45
N ASP A 109 9.58 8.03 2.12
CA ASP A 109 10.55 9.06 2.50
C ASP A 109 10.51 9.38 4.00
N VAL A 110 9.34 9.35 4.59
CA VAL A 110 9.17 9.66 6.01
C VAL A 110 9.25 8.42 6.89
#